data_d28b82421b46cca0dfff3399beb933bc
#
_entry.id   d28b82421b46cca0dfff3399beb933bc
#
_cell.length_a   1.000
_cell.length_b   1.000
_cell.length_c   1.000
_cell.angle_alpha   90.00
_cell.angle_beta   90.00
_cell.angle_gamma   90.00
#
_symmetry.space_group_name_H-M   'P 1'
#
loop_
_entity.id
_entity.type
_entity.pdbx_description
1 polymer ?
#
loop_
_entity_poly.entity_id
_entity_poly.type
_entity_poly.pdbx_seq_one_letter_code
_entity_poly.pdbx_strand_id
1 'polypeptide(L)'
;MIAVVAYPRLDVADTRAIEAIRTALDPQARRIAAHVTLVFPVDLKPDDVAPRCAAVAASSRPIPFVIRKAMARPEPGSTGGRVFYVPEEGAEGISALHRRLYDSPLKAHLWPEPPYVPHVTLAVDADWPRCEALAERLSIGARPMSGWIDTISLIDIRDPRVATIAEWAIGTSITIVPFEDQYQDAFARLNKAWLTEHGLFEEADRAHLEQPRKSILAGGGQIFVAVDKGVVVGVCATIVQDADTVEFAKFAVAPEARGRGIGRQLTAAALAWARDRGARKVMLLSSRKLDAALRLYERSGFIYGPLPAHVPYSSADVYMEMTL
;
A
#
# COMPACT_ATOMS: atom_id res chain seq x y z
N MET A 1 -6.14 20.45 0.08
CA MET A 1 -7.37 19.63 0.06
C MET A 1 -6.94 18.17 0.15
N ILE A 2 -7.49 17.41 1.07
CA ILE A 2 -7.16 16.00 1.32
C ILE A 2 -8.41 15.13 1.17
N ALA A 3 -8.21 13.83 0.97
CA ALA A 3 -9.28 12.83 0.98
C ALA A 3 -8.78 11.55 1.68
N VAL A 4 -9.71 10.69 2.09
CA VAL A 4 -9.38 9.37 2.62
C VAL A 4 -9.95 8.32 1.68
N VAL A 5 -9.09 7.43 1.21
CA VAL A 5 -9.47 6.37 0.27
C VAL A 5 -9.02 5.00 0.77
N ALA A 6 -9.59 3.97 0.20
CA ALA A 6 -9.10 2.60 0.31
C ALA A 6 -8.82 2.04 -1.09
N TYR A 7 -7.64 1.50 -1.30
CA TYR A 7 -7.32 0.80 -2.53
C TYR A 7 -7.73 -0.67 -2.40
N PRO A 8 -8.70 -1.15 -3.22
CA PRO A 8 -9.15 -2.53 -3.15
C PRO A 8 -8.00 -3.50 -3.43
N ARG A 9 -7.78 -4.46 -2.56
CA ARG A 9 -6.83 -5.54 -2.81
C ARG A 9 -7.55 -6.69 -3.52
N LEU A 10 -7.38 -6.75 -4.83
CA LEU A 10 -7.90 -7.75 -5.75
C LEU A 10 -6.76 -8.65 -6.27
N ASP A 11 -7.09 -9.71 -6.99
CA ASP A 11 -6.08 -10.43 -7.76
C ASP A 11 -5.52 -9.56 -8.91
N VAL A 12 -4.40 -10.00 -9.49
CA VAL A 12 -3.69 -9.23 -10.51
C VAL A 12 -4.53 -9.08 -11.79
N ALA A 13 -5.30 -10.12 -12.16
CA ALA A 13 -6.11 -10.11 -13.37
C ALA A 13 -7.28 -9.13 -13.23
N ASP A 14 -7.97 -9.14 -12.09
CA ASP A 14 -9.08 -8.23 -11.80
C ASP A 14 -8.60 -6.77 -11.70
N THR A 15 -7.47 -6.54 -11.02
CA THR A 15 -6.85 -5.21 -10.95
C THR A 15 -6.54 -4.67 -12.33
N ARG A 16 -5.91 -5.48 -13.20
CA ARG A 16 -5.59 -5.09 -14.59
C ARG A 16 -6.83 -4.81 -15.41
N ALA A 17 -7.87 -5.63 -15.26
CA ALA A 17 -9.13 -5.44 -15.99
C ALA A 17 -9.81 -4.11 -15.60
N ILE A 18 -9.87 -3.79 -14.31
CA ILE A 18 -10.43 -2.52 -13.82
C ILE A 18 -9.61 -1.34 -14.34
N GLU A 19 -8.29 -1.38 -14.23
CA GLU A 19 -7.45 -0.26 -14.66
C GLU A 19 -7.44 -0.08 -16.19
N ALA A 20 -7.60 -1.15 -16.97
CA ALA A 20 -7.76 -1.05 -18.42
C ALA A 20 -9.05 -0.30 -18.80
N ILE A 21 -10.18 -0.60 -18.16
CA ILE A 21 -11.44 0.11 -18.35
C ILE A 21 -11.28 1.58 -17.96
N ARG A 22 -10.73 1.85 -16.78
CA ARG A 22 -10.54 3.20 -16.27
C ARG A 22 -9.62 4.04 -17.14
N THR A 23 -8.50 3.48 -17.58
CA THR A 23 -7.55 4.18 -18.46
C THR A 23 -8.21 4.67 -19.74
N ALA A 24 -9.19 3.92 -20.27
CA ALA A 24 -9.92 4.27 -21.47
C ALA A 24 -11.07 5.26 -21.22
N LEU A 25 -11.73 5.22 -20.04
CA LEU A 25 -13.05 5.81 -19.84
C LEU A 25 -13.18 6.70 -18.60
N ASP A 26 -12.19 6.71 -17.68
CA ASP A 26 -12.19 7.55 -16.49
C ASP A 26 -11.10 8.62 -16.58
N PRO A 27 -11.42 9.91 -16.67
CA PRO A 27 -10.44 10.99 -16.69
C PRO A 27 -9.51 11.01 -15.47
N GLN A 28 -9.94 10.44 -14.34
CA GLN A 28 -9.14 10.38 -13.11
C GLN A 28 -8.11 9.24 -13.10
N ALA A 29 -8.20 8.27 -14.01
CA ALA A 29 -7.33 7.09 -14.01
C ALA A 29 -5.82 7.42 -14.07
N ARG A 30 -5.45 8.54 -14.72
CA ARG A 30 -4.06 9.01 -14.79
C ARG A 30 -3.54 9.66 -13.50
N ARG A 31 -4.45 10.03 -12.59
CA ARG A 31 -4.14 10.75 -11.35
C ARG A 31 -4.12 9.82 -10.14
N ILE A 32 -5.04 8.85 -10.11
CA ILE A 32 -5.24 7.95 -8.98
C ILE A 32 -5.69 6.57 -9.47
N ALA A 33 -5.12 5.52 -8.91
CA ALA A 33 -5.53 4.14 -9.16
C ALA A 33 -6.98 3.87 -8.69
N ALA A 34 -7.54 2.73 -9.09
CA ALA A 34 -8.86 2.29 -8.66
C ALA A 34 -8.98 2.30 -7.12
N HIS A 35 -9.96 3.01 -6.59
CA HIS A 35 -10.13 3.21 -5.16
C HIS A 35 -11.59 3.32 -4.75
N VAL A 36 -11.85 3.11 -3.48
CA VAL A 36 -13.11 3.46 -2.82
C VAL A 36 -12.87 4.71 -1.98
N THR A 37 -13.62 5.78 -2.22
CA THR A 37 -13.56 7.00 -1.42
C THR A 37 -14.24 6.78 -0.08
N LEU A 38 -13.51 6.87 1.01
CA LEU A 38 -14.02 6.75 2.38
C LEU A 38 -14.37 8.11 3.00
N VAL A 39 -13.59 9.15 2.70
CA VAL A 39 -13.89 10.55 3.04
C VAL A 39 -13.71 11.38 1.80
N PHE A 40 -14.77 12.08 1.40
CA PHE A 40 -14.74 12.97 0.25
C PHE A 40 -13.78 14.15 0.50
N PRO A 41 -13.34 14.84 -0.57
CA PRO A 41 -12.38 15.93 -0.45
C PRO A 41 -12.76 16.98 0.59
N VAL A 42 -11.85 17.27 1.52
CA VAL A 42 -11.99 18.28 2.57
C VAL A 42 -10.79 19.20 2.62
N ASP A 43 -11.01 20.45 3.03
CA ASP A 43 -9.94 21.43 3.22
C ASP A 43 -9.53 21.47 4.70
N LEU A 44 -8.89 20.40 5.14
CA LEU A 44 -8.31 20.23 6.47
C LEU A 44 -6.82 19.95 6.37
N LYS A 45 -6.08 20.14 7.46
CA LYS A 45 -4.68 19.75 7.54
C LYS A 45 -4.57 18.23 7.71
N PRO A 46 -3.58 17.56 7.10
CA PRO A 46 -3.36 16.13 7.29
C PRO A 46 -3.24 15.72 8.74
N ASP A 47 -2.52 16.50 9.55
CA ASP A 47 -2.27 16.21 10.97
C ASP A 47 -3.55 16.22 11.82
N ASP A 48 -4.59 16.95 11.40
CA ASP A 48 -5.88 16.97 12.10
C ASP A 48 -6.69 15.68 11.83
N VAL A 49 -6.47 15.03 10.67
CA VAL A 49 -7.24 13.86 10.21
C VAL A 49 -6.51 12.55 10.46
N ALA A 50 -5.17 12.54 10.37
CA ALA A 50 -4.34 11.35 10.52
C ALA A 50 -4.60 10.55 11.81
N PRO A 51 -4.74 11.16 13.01
CA PRO A 51 -5.04 10.42 14.23
C PRO A 51 -6.37 9.65 14.16
N ARG A 52 -7.38 10.23 13.49
CA ARG A 52 -8.68 9.58 13.32
C ARG A 52 -8.57 8.37 12.39
N CYS A 53 -7.86 8.51 11.26
CA CYS A 53 -7.60 7.39 10.35
C CYS A 53 -6.87 6.25 11.07
N ALA A 54 -5.82 6.56 11.83
CA ALA A 54 -5.07 5.58 12.61
C ALA A 54 -5.96 4.83 13.62
N ALA A 55 -6.76 5.56 14.41
CA ALA A 55 -7.65 4.98 15.42
C ALA A 55 -8.72 4.07 14.79
N VAL A 56 -9.31 4.51 13.66
CA VAL A 56 -10.32 3.72 12.93
C VAL A 56 -9.69 2.47 12.33
N ALA A 57 -8.51 2.59 11.71
CA ALA A 57 -7.80 1.44 11.15
C ALA A 57 -7.46 0.40 12.24
N ALA A 58 -6.87 0.84 13.36
CA ALA A 58 -6.47 -0.03 14.46
C ALA A 58 -7.65 -0.80 15.09
N SER A 59 -8.83 -0.21 15.12
CA SER A 59 -10.04 -0.78 15.75
C SER A 59 -11.02 -1.41 14.75
N SER A 60 -10.66 -1.51 13.48
CA SER A 60 -11.44 -2.19 12.44
C SER A 60 -10.87 -3.58 12.14
N ARG A 61 -11.58 -4.37 11.35
CA ARG A 61 -11.08 -5.62 10.74
C ARG A 61 -11.03 -5.47 9.24
N PRO A 62 -10.11 -6.15 8.53
CA PRO A 62 -10.13 -6.20 7.08
C PRO A 62 -11.51 -6.63 6.57
N ILE A 63 -12.01 -5.94 5.55
CA ILE A 63 -13.37 -6.14 5.05
C ILE A 63 -13.28 -6.91 3.73
N PRO A 64 -13.72 -8.18 3.70
CA PRO A 64 -13.87 -8.89 2.44
C PRO A 64 -15.02 -8.29 1.66
N PHE A 65 -14.91 -8.27 0.33
CA PHE A 65 -15.99 -7.82 -0.54
C PHE A 65 -16.06 -8.65 -1.82
N VAL A 66 -17.24 -8.65 -2.45
CA VAL A 66 -17.47 -9.27 -3.76
C VAL A 66 -18.22 -8.31 -4.65
N ILE A 67 -17.72 -8.12 -5.87
CA ILE A 67 -18.37 -7.37 -6.95
C ILE A 67 -18.87 -8.35 -8.01
N ARG A 68 -20.14 -8.26 -8.40
CA ARG A 68 -20.74 -9.13 -9.44
C ARG A 68 -21.18 -8.37 -10.66
N LYS A 69 -21.50 -7.08 -10.51
CA LYS A 69 -22.03 -6.27 -11.60
C LYS A 69 -21.57 -4.83 -11.54
N ALA A 70 -21.61 -4.16 -12.67
CA ALA A 70 -21.48 -2.73 -12.77
C ALA A 70 -22.85 -2.06 -12.60
N MET A 71 -22.84 -0.79 -12.18
CA MET A 71 -24.03 0.05 -12.04
C MET A 71 -23.76 1.41 -12.67
N ALA A 72 -24.72 1.89 -13.45
CA ALA A 72 -24.72 3.27 -13.93
C ALA A 72 -25.53 4.17 -12.98
N ARG A 73 -25.09 5.42 -12.83
CA ARG A 73 -25.84 6.47 -12.14
C ARG A 73 -25.78 7.77 -12.94
N PRO A 74 -26.93 8.46 -13.14
CA PRO A 74 -26.93 9.76 -13.78
C PRO A 74 -26.23 10.78 -12.90
N GLU A 75 -25.59 11.76 -13.52
CA GLU A 75 -24.98 12.90 -12.81
C GLU A 75 -26.02 14.01 -12.69
N PRO A 76 -26.38 14.46 -11.46
CA PRO A 76 -27.38 15.51 -11.26
C PRO A 76 -27.03 16.78 -12.06
N GLY A 77 -28.00 17.29 -12.83
CA GLY A 77 -27.80 18.49 -13.65
C GLY A 77 -26.99 18.31 -14.94
N SER A 78 -26.68 17.06 -15.31
CA SER A 78 -25.95 16.70 -16.53
C SER A 78 -26.78 15.75 -17.38
N THR A 79 -26.48 15.68 -18.69
CA THR A 79 -27.03 14.67 -19.61
C THR A 79 -26.32 13.33 -19.55
N GLY A 80 -25.20 13.27 -18.79
CA GLY A 80 -24.33 12.13 -18.66
C GLY A 80 -24.46 11.40 -17.33
N GLY A 81 -23.49 10.55 -17.05
CA GLY A 81 -23.44 9.76 -15.84
C GLY A 81 -22.08 9.12 -15.59
N ARG A 82 -22.09 8.23 -14.62
CA ARG A 82 -20.91 7.47 -14.20
C ARG A 82 -21.24 6.00 -14.11
N VAL A 83 -20.25 5.17 -14.36
CA VAL A 83 -20.33 3.72 -14.19
C VAL A 83 -19.42 3.29 -13.06
N PHE A 84 -19.95 2.48 -12.18
CA PHE A 84 -19.29 2.03 -10.96
C PHE A 84 -19.30 0.52 -10.83
N TYR A 85 -18.26 -0.04 -10.24
CA TYR A 85 -18.37 -1.31 -9.53
C TYR A 85 -18.78 -1.05 -8.07
N VAL A 86 -19.87 -1.70 -7.67
CA VAL A 86 -20.43 -1.60 -6.31
C VAL A 86 -20.33 -2.97 -5.66
N PRO A 87 -19.69 -3.12 -4.49
CA PRO A 87 -19.68 -4.38 -3.77
C PRO A 87 -21.12 -4.80 -3.39
N GLU A 88 -21.49 -6.04 -3.66
CA GLU A 88 -22.73 -6.63 -3.17
C GLU A 88 -22.53 -7.25 -1.78
N GLU A 89 -21.43 -7.94 -1.60
CA GLU A 89 -20.97 -8.39 -0.28
C GLU A 89 -19.90 -7.42 0.22
N GLY A 90 -19.87 -7.15 1.53
CA GLY A 90 -18.90 -6.24 2.15
C GLY A 90 -19.27 -4.76 2.09
N ALA A 91 -20.28 -4.35 1.32
CA ALA A 91 -20.71 -2.94 1.21
C ALA A 91 -21.03 -2.31 2.57
N GLU A 92 -21.73 -3.02 3.46
CA GLU A 92 -22.07 -2.52 4.80
C GLU A 92 -20.82 -2.34 5.68
N GLY A 93 -19.85 -3.25 5.60
CA GLY A 93 -18.57 -3.12 6.30
C GLY A 93 -17.80 -1.87 5.85
N ILE A 94 -17.75 -1.60 4.54
CA ILE A 94 -17.11 -0.40 3.97
C ILE A 94 -17.88 0.87 4.38
N SER A 95 -19.23 0.82 4.36
CA SER A 95 -20.08 1.92 4.81
C SER A 95 -19.91 2.20 6.31
N ALA A 96 -19.73 1.17 7.12
CA ALA A 96 -19.44 1.33 8.54
C ALA A 96 -18.06 1.99 8.75
N LEU A 97 -17.06 1.64 7.94
CA LEU A 97 -15.75 2.28 7.97
C LEU A 97 -15.84 3.77 7.62
N HIS A 98 -16.59 4.11 6.56
CA HIS A 98 -16.91 5.49 6.18
C HIS A 98 -17.54 6.27 7.35
N ARG A 99 -18.65 5.76 7.93
CA ARG A 99 -19.32 6.41 9.07
C ARG A 99 -18.40 6.65 10.25
N ARG A 100 -17.55 5.68 10.56
CA ARG A 100 -16.58 5.78 11.66
C ARG A 100 -15.50 6.82 11.39
N LEU A 101 -15.10 7.05 10.15
CA LEU A 101 -14.17 8.13 9.81
C LEU A 101 -14.79 9.50 10.01
N TYR A 102 -16.07 9.67 9.69
CA TYR A 102 -16.80 10.93 9.85
C TYR A 102 -17.22 11.22 11.29
N ASP A 103 -16.26 11.17 12.21
CA ASP A 103 -16.35 11.73 13.55
C ASP A 103 -15.41 12.95 13.65
N SER A 104 -15.25 13.56 14.83
CA SER A 104 -14.36 14.73 14.96
C SER A 104 -12.94 14.43 14.42
N PRO A 105 -12.34 15.30 13.59
CA PRO A 105 -12.82 16.61 13.12
C PRO A 105 -13.67 16.55 11.82
N LEU A 106 -13.88 15.38 11.22
CA LEU A 106 -14.54 15.21 9.92
C LEU A 106 -16.06 15.32 9.97
N LYS A 107 -16.68 15.28 11.14
CA LYS A 107 -18.14 15.23 11.30
C LYS A 107 -18.88 16.36 10.58
N ALA A 108 -18.36 17.57 10.59
CA ALA A 108 -18.96 18.72 9.92
C ALA A 108 -18.90 18.66 8.38
N HIS A 109 -18.12 17.76 7.84
CA HIS A 109 -17.93 17.58 6.40
C HIS A 109 -18.69 16.38 5.83
N LEU A 110 -19.49 15.69 6.64
CA LEU A 110 -20.32 14.59 6.17
C LEU A 110 -21.45 15.12 5.28
N TRP A 111 -21.56 14.57 4.08
CA TRP A 111 -22.70 14.81 3.20
C TRP A 111 -23.80 13.79 3.50
N PRO A 112 -24.94 14.21 4.04
CA PRO A 112 -25.99 13.26 4.42
C PRO A 112 -26.77 12.73 3.21
N GLU A 113 -26.81 13.46 2.11
CA GLU A 113 -27.56 13.11 0.90
C GLU A 113 -26.72 13.37 -0.37
N PRO A 114 -26.76 12.47 -1.35
CA PRO A 114 -27.36 11.13 -1.29
C PRO A 114 -26.64 10.19 -0.31
N PRO A 115 -27.29 9.10 0.16
CA PRO A 115 -26.67 8.13 1.04
C PRO A 115 -25.37 7.58 0.45
N TYR A 116 -24.38 7.40 1.30
CA TYR A 116 -23.10 6.85 0.88
C TYR A 116 -23.24 5.42 0.34
N VAL A 117 -22.70 5.20 -0.85
CA VAL A 117 -22.59 3.88 -1.47
C VAL A 117 -21.12 3.65 -1.81
N PRO A 118 -20.47 2.63 -1.23
CA PRO A 118 -19.09 2.31 -1.56
C PRO A 118 -19.00 1.85 -3.03
N HIS A 119 -18.06 2.44 -3.78
CA HIS A 119 -17.91 2.11 -5.19
C HIS A 119 -16.49 2.39 -5.69
N VAL A 120 -16.15 1.72 -6.79
CA VAL A 120 -15.00 2.04 -7.64
C VAL A 120 -15.51 2.66 -8.93
N THR A 121 -15.13 3.89 -9.24
CA THR A 121 -15.48 4.54 -10.50
C THR A 121 -14.74 3.88 -11.66
N LEU A 122 -15.46 3.52 -12.72
CA LEU A 122 -14.95 2.88 -13.93
C LEU A 122 -14.93 3.82 -15.13
N ALA A 123 -15.98 4.63 -15.27
CA ALA A 123 -16.15 5.50 -16.42
C ALA A 123 -16.98 6.74 -16.06
N VAL A 124 -16.76 7.79 -16.83
CA VAL A 124 -17.56 9.01 -16.86
C VAL A 124 -17.89 9.31 -18.31
N ASP A 125 -19.16 9.46 -18.66
CA ASP A 125 -19.58 9.83 -20.01
C ASP A 125 -20.67 10.91 -19.96
N ALA A 126 -20.64 11.81 -20.94
CA ALA A 126 -21.64 12.87 -21.09
C ALA A 126 -22.98 12.37 -21.63
N ASP A 127 -23.05 11.11 -22.07
CA ASP A 127 -24.20 10.45 -22.64
C ASP A 127 -24.70 9.34 -21.71
N TRP A 128 -25.84 9.56 -21.09
CA TRP A 128 -26.44 8.61 -20.15
C TRP A 128 -26.72 7.21 -20.77
N PRO A 129 -27.34 7.06 -21.97
CA PRO A 129 -27.50 5.76 -22.62
C PRO A 129 -26.18 4.97 -22.76
N ARG A 130 -25.07 5.63 -23.01
CA ARG A 130 -23.76 4.96 -23.07
C ARG A 130 -23.32 4.42 -21.71
N CYS A 131 -23.59 5.15 -20.64
CA CYS A 131 -23.31 4.66 -19.28
C CYS A 131 -24.13 3.41 -18.97
N GLU A 132 -25.43 3.38 -19.30
CA GLU A 132 -26.29 2.22 -19.09
C GLU A 132 -25.80 1.01 -19.89
N ALA A 133 -25.56 1.18 -21.19
CA ALA A 133 -25.05 0.12 -22.06
C ALA A 133 -23.68 -0.41 -21.61
N LEU A 134 -22.82 0.46 -21.10
CA LEU A 134 -21.52 0.05 -20.54
C LEU A 134 -21.70 -0.79 -19.27
N ALA A 135 -22.55 -0.35 -18.34
CA ALA A 135 -22.81 -1.07 -17.10
C ALA A 135 -23.41 -2.46 -17.36
N GLU A 136 -24.36 -2.56 -18.31
CA GLU A 136 -24.93 -3.82 -18.75
C GLU A 136 -23.85 -4.74 -19.35
N ARG A 137 -23.06 -4.25 -20.30
CA ARG A 137 -21.99 -5.01 -20.94
C ARG A 137 -20.95 -5.53 -19.93
N LEU A 138 -20.58 -4.74 -18.92
CA LEU A 138 -19.64 -5.12 -17.88
C LEU A 138 -20.23 -6.12 -16.88
N SER A 139 -21.55 -6.28 -16.87
CA SER A 139 -22.27 -7.21 -15.97
C SER A 139 -22.57 -8.56 -16.63
N ILE A 140 -22.72 -8.60 -17.96
CA ILE A 140 -23.06 -9.84 -18.69
C ILE A 140 -21.89 -10.82 -18.66
N GLY A 141 -22.11 -12.00 -18.07
CA GLY A 141 -21.12 -13.10 -18.03
C GLY A 141 -19.90 -12.80 -17.17
N ALA A 142 -19.93 -11.70 -16.39
CA ALA A 142 -18.82 -11.36 -15.50
C ALA A 142 -18.67 -12.39 -14.38
N ARG A 143 -17.45 -12.89 -14.19
CA ARG A 143 -17.15 -13.67 -12.98
C ARG A 143 -17.12 -12.74 -11.76
N PRO A 144 -17.54 -13.23 -10.57
CA PRO A 144 -17.41 -12.44 -9.36
C PRO A 144 -15.94 -12.07 -9.10
N MET A 145 -15.69 -10.81 -8.80
CA MET A 145 -14.39 -10.32 -8.35
C MET A 145 -14.40 -10.23 -6.83
N SER A 146 -13.50 -10.97 -6.18
CA SER A 146 -13.37 -10.97 -4.73
C SER A 146 -12.12 -10.22 -4.29
N GLY A 147 -12.24 -9.46 -3.20
CA GLY A 147 -11.12 -8.68 -2.70
C GLY A 147 -11.28 -8.31 -1.22
N TRP A 148 -10.39 -7.43 -0.77
CA TRP A 148 -10.33 -6.95 0.59
C TRP A 148 -10.11 -5.44 0.63
N ILE A 149 -10.75 -4.77 1.57
CA ILE A 149 -10.34 -3.45 2.06
C ILE A 149 -9.56 -3.70 3.35
N ASP A 150 -8.26 -3.54 3.29
CA ASP A 150 -7.34 -3.82 4.39
C ASP A 150 -6.39 -2.65 4.71
N THR A 151 -6.62 -1.49 4.09
CA THR A 151 -5.81 -0.28 4.28
C THR A 151 -6.68 0.96 4.15
N ILE A 152 -6.39 1.97 4.96
CA ILE A 152 -6.91 3.35 4.84
C ILE A 152 -5.74 4.22 4.39
N SER A 153 -5.92 5.02 3.34
CA SER A 153 -4.91 5.92 2.82
C SER A 153 -5.40 7.36 2.88
N LEU A 154 -4.64 8.23 3.53
CA LEU A 154 -4.82 9.68 3.51
C LEU A 154 -4.02 10.24 2.33
N ILE A 155 -4.68 10.97 1.45
CA ILE A 155 -4.09 11.45 0.19
C ILE A 155 -4.23 12.96 0.05
N ASP A 156 -3.24 13.60 -0.59
CA ASP A 156 -3.31 14.97 -1.10
C ASP A 156 -3.77 14.95 -2.55
N ILE A 157 -4.83 15.70 -2.84
CA ILE A 157 -5.44 15.78 -4.17
C ILE A 157 -5.22 17.13 -4.87
N ARG A 158 -4.43 18.03 -4.29
CA ARG A 158 -4.16 19.38 -4.83
C ARG A 158 -3.28 19.34 -6.07
N ASP A 159 -2.30 18.42 -6.08
CA ASP A 159 -1.40 18.24 -7.21
C ASP A 159 -2.09 17.47 -8.35
N PRO A 160 -1.71 17.68 -9.63
CA PRO A 160 -2.14 16.84 -10.74
C PRO A 160 -1.92 15.34 -10.51
N ARG A 161 -0.89 14.96 -9.73
CA ARG A 161 -0.70 13.59 -9.23
C ARG A 161 -1.11 13.52 -7.77
N VAL A 162 -2.05 12.64 -7.47
CA VAL A 162 -2.44 12.36 -6.10
C VAL A 162 -1.26 11.77 -5.33
N ALA A 163 -0.89 12.39 -4.22
CA ALA A 163 0.18 11.92 -3.35
C ALA A 163 -0.41 11.25 -2.10
N THR A 164 0.11 10.07 -1.75
CA THR A 164 -0.21 9.44 -0.46
C THR A 164 0.60 10.12 0.65
N ILE A 165 -0.11 10.70 1.63
CA ILE A 165 0.47 11.33 2.81
C ILE A 165 0.78 10.26 3.87
N ALA A 166 -0.19 9.38 4.16
CA ALA A 166 -0.04 8.32 5.16
C ALA A 166 -0.98 7.15 4.86
N GLU A 167 -0.62 5.96 5.34
CA GLU A 167 -1.41 4.74 5.21
C GLU A 167 -1.45 3.96 6.52
N TRP A 168 -2.60 3.37 6.83
CA TRP A 168 -2.81 2.51 8.00
C TRP A 168 -3.44 1.19 7.58
N ALA A 169 -2.80 0.09 7.94
CA ALA A 169 -3.39 -1.23 7.77
C ALA A 169 -4.56 -1.44 8.75
N ILE A 170 -5.65 -1.96 8.24
CA ILE A 170 -6.87 -2.22 9.03
C ILE A 170 -6.68 -3.51 9.86
N GLY A 171 -7.02 -3.42 11.15
CA GLY A 171 -7.00 -4.58 12.06
C GLY A 171 -5.62 -5.03 12.51
N THR A 172 -4.62 -4.18 12.33
CA THR A 172 -3.28 -4.47 12.80
C THR A 172 -2.92 -3.57 13.98
N SER A 173 -2.52 -4.17 15.06
CA SER A 173 -1.80 -3.51 16.16
C SER A 173 -0.30 -3.38 15.85
N ILE A 174 0.06 -3.40 14.57
CA ILE A 174 1.45 -3.38 14.13
C ILE A 174 2.02 -1.99 14.32
N THR A 175 3.08 -1.92 15.09
CA THR A 175 3.88 -0.71 15.27
C THR A 175 5.24 -0.94 14.64
N ILE A 176 5.72 0.00 13.83
CA ILE A 176 7.09 0.00 13.35
C ILE A 176 7.95 0.78 14.35
N VAL A 177 8.91 0.10 14.92
CA VAL A 177 9.83 0.66 15.90
C VAL A 177 11.28 0.55 15.43
N PRO A 178 12.20 1.43 15.89
CA PRO A 178 13.61 1.25 15.65
C PRO A 178 14.14 0.02 16.39
N PHE A 179 15.29 -0.48 15.95
CA PHE A 179 15.94 -1.63 16.55
C PHE A 179 16.43 -1.33 17.98
N GLU A 180 16.15 -2.29 18.85
CA GLU A 180 16.72 -2.42 20.19
C GLU A 180 17.30 -3.82 20.36
N ASP A 181 18.19 -4.03 21.35
CA ASP A 181 18.87 -5.33 21.55
C ASP A 181 17.91 -6.48 21.79
N GLN A 182 16.76 -6.21 22.41
CA GLN A 182 15.72 -7.21 22.61
C GLN A 182 15.17 -7.81 21.29
N TYR A 183 15.36 -7.13 20.15
CA TYR A 183 14.88 -7.59 18.85
C TYR A 183 15.94 -8.35 18.04
N GLN A 184 17.18 -8.48 18.53
CA GLN A 184 18.28 -9.08 17.78
C GLN A 184 17.99 -10.51 17.35
N ASP A 185 17.51 -11.35 18.26
CA ASP A 185 17.20 -12.75 17.97
C ASP A 185 16.06 -12.87 16.95
N ALA A 186 15.06 -12.01 17.06
CA ALA A 186 13.94 -11.98 16.12
C ALA A 186 14.39 -11.50 14.73
N PHE A 187 15.23 -10.48 14.65
CA PHE A 187 15.83 -9.99 13.41
C PHE A 187 16.62 -11.08 12.70
N ALA A 188 17.52 -11.75 13.41
CA ALA A 188 18.31 -12.85 12.86
C ALA A 188 17.43 -14.04 12.44
N ARG A 189 16.51 -14.47 13.28
CA ARG A 189 15.62 -15.60 13.05
C ARG A 189 14.73 -15.40 11.81
N LEU A 190 14.06 -14.24 11.70
CA LEU A 190 13.15 -13.97 10.59
C LEU A 190 13.90 -13.92 9.26
N ASN A 191 15.03 -13.24 9.19
CA ASN A 191 15.85 -13.19 7.97
C ASN A 191 16.40 -14.57 7.61
N LYS A 192 16.97 -15.30 8.57
CA LYS A 192 17.52 -16.64 8.33
C LYS A 192 16.44 -17.61 7.82
N ALA A 193 15.27 -17.61 8.47
CA ALA A 193 14.16 -18.45 8.05
C ALA A 193 13.72 -18.12 6.60
N TRP A 194 13.56 -16.83 6.30
CA TRP A 194 13.14 -16.36 4.98
C TRP A 194 14.18 -16.68 3.89
N LEU A 195 15.46 -16.40 4.14
CA LEU A 195 16.53 -16.69 3.19
C LEU A 195 16.68 -18.20 2.95
N THR A 196 16.53 -19.02 4.01
CA THR A 196 16.57 -20.49 3.89
C THR A 196 15.36 -21.03 3.10
N GLU A 197 14.15 -20.52 3.35
CA GLU A 197 12.93 -20.88 2.60
C GLU A 197 13.11 -20.73 1.09
N HIS A 198 13.88 -19.72 0.65
CA HIS A 198 14.09 -19.40 -0.76
C HIS A 198 15.44 -19.91 -1.31
N GLY A 199 16.24 -20.56 -0.49
CA GLY A 199 17.58 -21.04 -0.90
C GLY A 199 18.56 -19.91 -1.23
N LEU A 200 18.49 -18.80 -0.49
CA LEU A 200 19.25 -17.56 -0.72
C LEU A 200 20.20 -17.19 0.46
N PHE A 201 20.29 -18.04 1.49
CA PHE A 201 21.18 -17.76 2.61
C PHE A 201 22.63 -17.94 2.20
N GLU A 202 23.46 -16.92 2.40
CA GLU A 202 24.88 -16.90 2.08
C GLU A 202 25.72 -16.47 3.30
N GLU A 203 27.04 -16.75 3.27
CA GLU A 203 27.95 -16.37 4.36
C GLU A 203 28.00 -14.85 4.57
N ALA A 204 27.84 -14.07 3.48
CA ALA A 204 27.76 -12.61 3.54
C ALA A 204 26.60 -12.08 4.40
N ASP A 205 25.53 -12.88 4.59
CA ASP A 205 24.41 -12.49 5.45
C ASP A 205 24.78 -12.58 6.95
N ARG A 206 25.66 -13.50 7.32
CA ARG A 206 25.95 -13.85 8.70
C ARG A 206 26.35 -12.65 9.55
N ALA A 207 27.27 -11.81 9.05
CA ALA A 207 27.73 -10.64 9.79
C ALA A 207 26.60 -9.67 10.13
N HIS A 208 25.66 -9.45 9.19
CA HIS A 208 24.52 -8.57 9.41
C HIS A 208 23.50 -9.15 10.38
N LEU A 209 23.32 -10.47 10.37
CA LEU A 209 22.33 -11.13 11.22
C LEU A 209 22.82 -11.39 12.64
N GLU A 210 24.11 -11.70 12.80
CA GLU A 210 24.71 -12.01 14.10
C GLU A 210 25.20 -10.75 14.84
N GLN A 211 25.66 -9.73 14.11
CA GLN A 211 26.23 -8.50 14.67
C GLN A 211 25.61 -7.24 14.04
N PRO A 212 24.27 -7.06 14.08
CA PRO A 212 23.60 -5.96 13.39
C PRO A 212 24.02 -4.57 13.89
N ARG A 213 24.35 -4.44 15.17
CA ARG A 213 24.90 -3.19 15.71
C ARG A 213 26.20 -2.79 15.03
N LYS A 214 27.11 -3.73 14.88
CA LYS A 214 28.43 -3.47 14.30
C LYS A 214 28.38 -3.28 12.80
N SER A 215 27.60 -4.10 12.12
CA SER A 215 27.61 -4.19 10.65
C SER A 215 26.60 -3.26 9.96
N ILE A 216 25.57 -2.77 10.69
CA ILE A 216 24.53 -1.90 10.15
C ILE A 216 24.49 -0.56 10.91
N LEU A 217 24.23 -0.60 12.23
CA LEU A 217 23.98 0.62 13.00
C LEU A 217 25.24 1.46 13.18
N ALA A 218 26.41 0.85 13.43
CA ALA A 218 27.67 1.57 13.58
C ALA A 218 28.11 2.30 12.29
N GLY A 219 27.66 1.80 11.12
CA GLY A 219 27.83 2.47 9.83
C GLY A 219 26.81 3.57 9.55
N GLY A 220 25.99 3.97 10.54
CA GLY A 220 24.97 4.99 10.40
C GLY A 220 23.68 4.49 9.73
N GLY A 221 23.52 3.19 9.54
CA GLY A 221 22.28 2.57 9.06
C GLY A 221 21.20 2.47 10.14
N GLN A 222 20.04 1.93 9.80
CA GLN A 222 18.92 1.72 10.72
C GLN A 222 18.26 0.37 10.46
N ILE A 223 17.70 -0.22 11.50
CA ILE A 223 16.87 -1.42 11.40
C ILE A 223 15.48 -1.09 11.93
N PHE A 224 14.46 -1.47 11.18
CA PHE A 224 13.06 -1.29 11.51
C PHE A 224 12.43 -2.63 11.85
N VAL A 225 11.67 -2.64 12.93
CA VAL A 225 11.03 -3.84 13.48
C VAL A 225 9.53 -3.62 13.52
N ALA A 226 8.77 -4.50 12.88
CA ALA A 226 7.32 -4.54 12.96
C ALA A 226 6.90 -5.41 14.13
N VAL A 227 6.25 -4.81 15.11
CA VAL A 227 5.76 -5.47 16.33
C VAL A 227 4.24 -5.52 16.32
N ASP A 228 3.66 -6.70 16.47
CA ASP A 228 2.22 -6.93 16.62
C ASP A 228 1.95 -7.54 18.00
N LYS A 229 1.27 -6.79 18.89
CA LYS A 229 0.94 -7.23 20.27
C LYS A 229 2.16 -7.77 21.03
N GLY A 230 3.30 -7.10 20.89
CA GLY A 230 4.56 -7.49 21.55
C GLY A 230 5.35 -8.58 20.81
N VAL A 231 4.86 -9.12 19.71
CA VAL A 231 5.56 -10.13 18.90
C VAL A 231 6.17 -9.47 17.66
N VAL A 232 7.44 -9.74 17.38
CA VAL A 232 8.10 -9.29 16.15
C VAL A 232 7.61 -10.11 14.96
N VAL A 233 6.96 -9.45 14.02
CA VAL A 233 6.33 -10.06 12.84
C VAL A 233 6.96 -9.65 11.51
N GLY A 234 7.92 -8.73 11.53
CA GLY A 234 8.64 -8.33 10.34
C GLY A 234 9.83 -7.43 10.67
N VAL A 235 10.79 -7.37 9.77
CA VAL A 235 12.01 -6.57 9.93
C VAL A 235 12.51 -6.08 8.57
N CYS A 236 13.22 -4.95 8.55
CA CYS A 236 14.06 -4.56 7.43
C CYS A 236 15.22 -3.71 7.93
N ALA A 237 16.23 -3.54 7.09
CA ALA A 237 17.38 -2.69 7.39
C ALA A 237 17.61 -1.68 6.27
N THR A 238 18.19 -0.54 6.63
CA THR A 238 18.81 0.41 5.74
C THR A 238 20.31 0.46 6.02
N ILE A 239 21.13 0.20 5.01
CA ILE A 239 22.59 0.17 5.11
C ILE A 239 23.15 1.35 4.32
N VAL A 240 23.95 2.18 4.96
CA VAL A 240 24.57 3.35 4.30
C VAL A 240 25.69 2.84 3.38
N GLN A 241 25.57 3.13 2.10
CA GLN A 241 26.59 2.79 1.11
C GLN A 241 27.56 3.95 0.91
N ASP A 242 27.05 5.18 0.85
CA ASP A 242 27.82 6.43 0.77
C ASP A 242 26.96 7.61 1.29
N ALA A 243 27.42 8.85 1.06
CA ALA A 243 26.73 10.04 1.55
C ALA A 243 25.30 10.21 0.98
N ASP A 244 25.08 9.80 -0.26
CA ASP A 244 23.84 10.00 -1.01
C ASP A 244 23.02 8.71 -1.18
N THR A 245 23.61 7.53 -0.92
CA THR A 245 23.01 6.23 -1.25
C THR A 245 22.81 5.35 -0.02
N VAL A 246 21.60 4.81 0.09
CA VAL A 246 21.22 3.84 1.12
C VAL A 246 20.76 2.55 0.44
N GLU A 247 21.19 1.40 0.96
CA GLU A 247 20.65 0.09 0.55
C GLU A 247 19.49 -0.30 1.45
N PHE A 248 18.33 -0.66 0.86
CA PHE A 248 17.24 -1.34 1.53
C PHE A 248 17.50 -2.85 1.53
N ALA A 249 17.72 -3.44 2.69
CA ALA A 249 18.19 -4.80 2.83
C ALA A 249 17.54 -5.54 4.01
N LYS A 250 17.86 -6.83 4.17
CA LYS A 250 17.46 -7.67 5.31
C LYS A 250 15.95 -7.58 5.61
N PHE A 251 15.15 -7.65 4.54
CA PHE A 251 13.71 -7.54 4.59
C PHE A 251 13.06 -8.91 4.74
N ALA A 252 12.36 -9.12 5.83
CA ALA A 252 11.64 -10.37 6.09
C ALA A 252 10.33 -10.10 6.84
N VAL A 253 9.28 -10.85 6.49
CA VAL A 253 7.98 -10.87 7.18
C VAL A 253 7.64 -12.31 7.55
N ALA A 254 7.26 -12.52 8.81
CA ALA A 254 6.84 -13.83 9.31
C ALA A 254 5.74 -14.43 8.43
N PRO A 255 5.81 -15.73 8.08
CA PRO A 255 4.84 -16.36 7.17
C PRO A 255 3.39 -16.14 7.58
N GLU A 256 3.08 -16.30 8.86
CA GLU A 256 1.75 -16.13 9.46
C GLU A 256 1.24 -14.68 9.45
N ALA A 257 2.14 -13.71 9.23
CA ALA A 257 1.82 -12.29 9.20
C ALA A 257 1.82 -11.70 7.78
N ARG A 258 2.15 -12.50 6.76
CA ARG A 258 2.12 -12.08 5.36
C ARG A 258 0.71 -11.66 4.91
N GLY A 259 0.61 -10.80 3.93
CA GLY A 259 -0.69 -10.29 3.45
C GLY A 259 -1.34 -9.21 4.30
N ARG A 260 -0.75 -8.83 5.45
CA ARG A 260 -1.27 -7.82 6.39
C ARG A 260 -0.68 -6.41 6.18
N GLY A 261 -0.04 -6.16 5.05
CA GLY A 261 0.55 -4.85 4.71
C GLY A 261 1.84 -4.49 5.45
N ILE A 262 2.42 -5.42 6.22
CA ILE A 262 3.63 -5.19 7.03
C ILE A 262 4.81 -4.78 6.14
N GLY A 263 4.99 -5.47 5.02
CA GLY A 263 6.08 -5.15 4.09
C GLY A 263 6.03 -3.70 3.61
N ARG A 264 4.84 -3.20 3.28
CA ARG A 264 4.64 -1.82 2.85
C ARG A 264 4.95 -0.82 3.97
N GLN A 265 4.53 -1.10 5.21
CA GLN A 265 4.83 -0.25 6.36
C GLN A 265 6.34 -0.19 6.65
N LEU A 266 7.03 -1.33 6.61
CA LEU A 266 8.48 -1.40 6.77
C LEU A 266 9.22 -0.64 5.66
N THR A 267 8.81 -0.84 4.40
CA THR A 267 9.39 -0.10 3.25
C THR A 267 9.16 1.39 3.39
N ALA A 268 7.94 1.83 3.75
CA ALA A 268 7.63 3.24 3.97
C ALA A 268 8.49 3.87 5.07
N ALA A 269 8.66 3.17 6.21
CA ALA A 269 9.51 3.65 7.30
C ALA A 269 10.98 3.78 6.88
N ALA A 270 11.50 2.81 6.13
CA ALA A 270 12.87 2.84 5.62
C ALA A 270 13.08 4.00 4.63
N LEU A 271 12.12 4.23 3.74
CA LEU A 271 12.17 5.33 2.77
C LEU A 271 12.04 6.71 3.43
N ALA A 272 11.18 6.84 4.45
CA ALA A 272 11.05 8.07 5.22
C ALA A 272 12.38 8.39 5.93
N TRP A 273 12.97 7.41 6.61
CA TRP A 273 14.27 7.57 7.26
C TRP A 273 15.39 7.95 6.28
N ALA A 274 15.41 7.34 5.08
CA ALA A 274 16.39 7.67 4.06
C ALA A 274 16.25 9.13 3.59
N ARG A 275 15.01 9.64 3.43
CA ARG A 275 14.74 11.06 3.11
C ARG A 275 15.19 11.99 4.23
N ASP A 276 14.83 11.67 5.48
CA ASP A 276 15.14 12.49 6.65
C ASP A 276 16.65 12.65 6.88
N ARG A 277 17.45 11.64 6.52
CA ARG A 277 18.92 11.75 6.55
C ARG A 277 19.52 12.49 5.34
N GLY A 278 18.72 12.87 4.35
CA GLY A 278 19.17 13.57 3.14
C GLY A 278 19.75 12.67 2.06
N ALA A 279 19.48 11.37 2.07
CA ALA A 279 19.86 10.47 0.99
C ALA A 279 19.12 10.86 -0.29
N ARG A 280 19.79 10.73 -1.43
CA ARG A 280 19.23 11.01 -2.75
C ARG A 280 18.73 9.78 -3.47
N LYS A 281 19.23 8.61 -3.05
CA LYS A 281 18.94 7.33 -3.68
C LYS A 281 18.80 6.21 -2.66
N VAL A 282 17.81 5.36 -2.86
CA VAL A 282 17.71 4.05 -2.21
C VAL A 282 17.87 2.98 -3.27
N MET A 283 18.73 2.01 -3.02
CA MET A 283 18.92 0.85 -3.89
C MET A 283 18.63 -0.44 -3.14
N LEU A 284 18.44 -1.52 -3.85
CA LEU A 284 18.33 -2.86 -3.29
C LEU A 284 18.88 -3.92 -4.25
N LEU A 285 19.36 -5.02 -3.65
CA LEU A 285 19.68 -6.26 -4.34
C LEU A 285 18.62 -7.31 -4.02
N SER A 286 18.21 -8.07 -5.01
CA SER A 286 17.14 -9.06 -4.88
C SER A 286 17.36 -10.24 -5.84
N SER A 287 16.40 -11.16 -5.86
CA SER A 287 16.41 -12.27 -6.81
C SER A 287 15.07 -12.38 -7.55
N ARG A 288 15.13 -12.80 -8.83
CA ARG A 288 13.94 -13.08 -9.65
C ARG A 288 13.03 -14.15 -9.06
N LYS A 289 13.56 -14.97 -8.15
CA LYS A 289 12.76 -15.96 -7.39
C LYS A 289 11.75 -15.32 -6.43
N LEU A 290 11.88 -14.03 -6.14
CA LEU A 290 11.15 -13.32 -5.09
C LEU A 290 10.03 -12.43 -5.64
N ASP A 291 9.16 -13.00 -6.48
CA ASP A 291 8.07 -12.28 -7.14
C ASP A 291 7.25 -11.35 -6.24
N ALA A 292 6.91 -11.79 -5.03
CA ALA A 292 6.12 -10.99 -4.11
C ALA A 292 6.87 -9.74 -3.61
N ALA A 293 8.18 -9.88 -3.36
CA ALA A 293 9.03 -8.78 -2.95
C ALA A 293 9.26 -7.80 -4.10
N LEU A 294 9.54 -8.29 -5.31
CA LEU A 294 9.72 -7.46 -6.51
C LEU A 294 8.47 -6.60 -6.77
N ARG A 295 7.27 -7.21 -6.73
CA ARG A 295 6.01 -6.45 -6.86
C ARG A 295 5.82 -5.40 -5.77
N LEU A 296 6.27 -5.65 -4.55
CA LEU A 296 6.24 -4.65 -3.48
C LEU A 296 7.17 -3.48 -3.80
N TYR A 297 8.39 -3.76 -4.26
CA TYR A 297 9.37 -2.73 -4.60
C TYR A 297 8.91 -1.86 -5.78
N GLU A 298 8.40 -2.46 -6.84
CA GLU A 298 7.81 -1.74 -7.98
C GLU A 298 6.68 -0.79 -7.54
N ARG A 299 5.75 -1.28 -6.70
CA ARG A 299 4.65 -0.47 -6.15
C ARG A 299 5.13 0.62 -5.21
N SER A 300 6.29 0.46 -4.62
CA SER A 300 6.92 1.46 -3.75
C SER A 300 7.70 2.51 -4.53
N GLY A 301 7.82 2.37 -5.86
CA GLY A 301 8.48 3.33 -6.74
C GLY A 301 9.90 2.95 -7.14
N PHE A 302 10.37 1.76 -6.79
CA PHE A 302 11.66 1.26 -7.28
C PHE A 302 11.57 0.88 -8.76
N ILE A 303 12.62 1.16 -9.51
CA ILE A 303 12.79 0.79 -10.91
C ILE A 303 13.98 -0.15 -11.07
N TYR A 304 13.88 -1.06 -12.03
CA TYR A 304 15.00 -1.95 -12.37
C TYR A 304 16.15 -1.16 -12.97
N GLY A 305 17.37 -1.52 -12.58
CA GLY A 305 18.61 -1.02 -13.12
C GLY A 305 19.59 -2.14 -13.47
N PRO A 306 20.73 -1.82 -14.08
CA PRO A 306 21.76 -2.80 -14.37
C PRO A 306 22.38 -3.33 -13.07
N LEU A 307 22.54 -4.66 -12.97
CA LEU A 307 23.21 -5.26 -11.83
C LEU A 307 24.67 -4.77 -11.77
N PRO A 308 25.16 -4.27 -10.62
CA PRO A 308 26.56 -3.86 -10.47
C PRO A 308 27.54 -5.01 -10.76
N ALA A 309 28.72 -4.68 -11.30
CA ALA A 309 29.73 -5.69 -11.65
C ALA A 309 30.22 -6.50 -10.43
N HIS A 310 30.15 -5.88 -9.22
CA HIS A 310 30.51 -6.53 -7.96
C HIS A 310 29.34 -6.42 -7.00
N VAL A 311 28.72 -7.54 -6.68
CA VAL A 311 27.68 -7.68 -5.65
C VAL A 311 28.14 -8.69 -4.59
N PRO A 312 27.85 -8.48 -3.31
CA PRO A 312 28.30 -9.35 -2.24
C PRO A 312 27.57 -10.71 -2.19
N TYR A 313 26.49 -10.87 -2.96
CA TYR A 313 25.64 -12.04 -2.97
C TYR A 313 25.65 -12.70 -4.35
N SER A 314 26.00 -13.98 -4.39
CA SER A 314 25.99 -14.79 -5.62
C SER A 314 24.58 -15.06 -6.14
N SER A 315 23.60 -15.06 -5.27
CA SER A 315 22.18 -15.26 -5.57
C SER A 315 21.44 -14.01 -6.04
N ALA A 316 22.10 -12.81 -5.95
CA ALA A 316 21.50 -11.56 -6.40
C ALA A 316 21.58 -11.44 -7.92
N ASP A 317 20.43 -11.48 -8.58
CA ASP A 317 20.28 -11.33 -10.04
C ASP A 317 19.35 -10.16 -10.42
N VAL A 318 18.93 -9.38 -9.43
CA VAL A 318 18.09 -8.19 -9.57
C VAL A 318 18.70 -7.03 -8.80
N TYR A 319 18.83 -5.88 -9.46
CA TYR A 319 19.10 -4.58 -8.86
C TYR A 319 17.93 -3.65 -9.14
N MET A 320 17.48 -2.96 -8.12
CA MET A 320 16.48 -1.91 -8.26
C MET A 320 16.93 -0.66 -7.49
N GLU A 321 16.50 0.50 -7.96
CA GLU A 321 16.79 1.77 -7.30
C GLU A 321 15.60 2.73 -7.37
N MET A 322 15.61 3.71 -6.48
CA MET A 322 14.66 4.81 -6.44
C MET A 322 15.39 6.10 -6.09
N THR A 323 15.13 7.16 -6.85
CA THR A 323 15.50 8.54 -6.48
C THR A 323 14.48 9.07 -5.48
N LEU A 324 14.95 9.69 -4.38
CA LEU A 324 14.13 10.18 -3.26
C LEU A 324 13.65 11.62 -3.47
#